data_086d417beaa2fc9aaed33fa31cf8ddec
#
_entry.id   086d417beaa2fc9aaed33fa31cf8ddec
#
_cell.length_a   1.000
_cell.length_b   1.000
_cell.length_c   1.000
_cell.angle_alpha   90.00
_cell.angle_beta   90.00
_cell.angle_gamma   90.00
#
_symmetry.space_group_name_H-M   'P 1'
#
loop_
_entity.id
_entity.type
_entity.pdbx_description
1 polymer ?
#
loop_
_entity_poly.entity_id
_entity_poly.type
_entity_poly.pdbx_seq_one_letter_code
_entity_poly.pdbx_strand_id
1 'polypeptide(L)'
;MYSYGQLLASLNESDSYFPLYKQPNLYLFFVNLIKALANNAPLVLLDADLNEAEIEGLNVAEINAPKAITSAMFKDMGVVVDAVKRSTSEITIFTSGTTGQPKKVAHSVQTLTRAVRLGDKYTSQVWAYAYNPTHMAGLQVFFQAFMNQNFLVNVFNKSRAEVYELIENESVTHVSATPT
;
A
#
# COMPACT_ATOMS: atom_id res chain seq x y z
N MET A 1 -1.21 -10.78 13.16
CA MET A 1 -2.07 -10.83 11.95
C MET A 1 -3.22 -9.86 12.12
N TYR A 2 -3.64 -9.15 11.05
CA TYR A 2 -4.79 -8.25 11.05
C TYR A 2 -5.87 -8.81 10.12
N SER A 3 -7.13 -8.75 10.56
CA SER A 3 -8.27 -9.19 9.76
C SER A 3 -8.85 -8.05 8.91
N TYR A 4 -9.64 -8.38 7.90
CA TYR A 4 -10.41 -7.38 7.14
C TYR A 4 -11.41 -6.62 8.00
N GLY A 5 -11.95 -7.24 9.07
CA GLY A 5 -12.78 -6.55 10.06
C GLY A 5 -12.02 -5.48 10.83
N GLN A 6 -10.77 -5.76 11.24
CA GLN A 6 -9.91 -4.77 11.88
C GLN A 6 -9.51 -3.66 10.90
N LEU A 7 -9.23 -4.00 9.64
CA LEU A 7 -8.97 -3.00 8.62
C LEU A 7 -10.17 -2.07 8.42
N LEU A 8 -11.37 -2.61 8.31
CA LEU A 8 -12.60 -1.82 8.18
C LEU A 8 -12.81 -0.89 9.39
N ALA A 9 -12.57 -1.41 10.60
CA ALA A 9 -12.64 -0.60 11.84
C ALA A 9 -11.61 0.55 11.78
N SER A 10 -10.35 0.27 11.43
CA SER A 10 -9.30 1.31 11.33
C SER A 10 -9.61 2.36 10.24
N LEU A 11 -10.25 1.96 9.14
CA LEU A 11 -10.67 2.92 8.10
C LEU A 11 -11.76 3.88 8.61
N ASN A 12 -12.64 3.40 9.50
CA ASN A 12 -13.75 4.16 10.05
C ASN A 12 -13.41 4.90 11.37
N GLU A 13 -12.22 4.68 11.95
CA GLU A 13 -11.85 5.18 13.28
C GLU A 13 -11.62 6.70 13.32
N SER A 14 -11.15 7.30 12.23
CA SER A 14 -10.83 8.73 12.20
C SER A 14 -11.19 9.39 10.87
N ASP A 15 -11.56 10.68 10.94
CA ASP A 15 -11.83 11.54 9.77
C ASP A 15 -10.57 12.28 9.32
N SER A 16 -9.43 11.58 9.32
CA SER A 16 -8.15 12.14 8.87
C SER A 16 -7.30 11.10 8.16
N TYR A 17 -6.39 11.56 7.31
CA TYR A 17 -5.34 10.79 6.65
C TYR A 17 -4.04 11.60 6.61
N PHE A 18 -2.96 10.98 6.19
CA PHE A 18 -1.65 11.62 6.06
C PHE A 18 -1.30 11.78 4.58
N PRO A 19 -1.41 13.00 4.00
CA PRO A 19 -1.16 13.23 2.57
C PRO A 19 0.30 13.05 2.16
N LEU A 20 1.24 13.30 3.06
CA LEU A 20 2.68 13.04 2.90
C LEU A 20 3.08 12.01 3.97
N TYR A 21 3.28 10.76 3.56
CA TYR A 21 3.30 9.64 4.49
C TYR A 21 4.59 8.84 4.45
N LYS A 22 5.21 8.72 5.62
CA LYS A 22 6.40 7.90 5.88
C LYS A 22 6.11 6.96 7.04
N GLN A 23 6.01 5.64 6.81
CA GLN A 23 5.60 4.68 7.83
C GLN A 23 6.25 3.31 7.61
N PRO A 24 7.07 2.81 8.57
CA PRO A 24 7.68 1.48 8.48
C PRO A 24 6.69 0.34 8.78
N ASN A 25 5.62 0.60 9.53
CA ASN A 25 4.62 -0.42 9.81
C ASN A 25 3.71 -0.62 8.60
N LEU A 26 3.81 -1.78 7.96
CA LEU A 26 3.12 -2.10 6.72
C LEU A 26 1.58 -2.03 6.85
N TYR A 27 1.02 -2.44 7.99
CA TYR A 27 -0.43 -2.36 8.21
C TYR A 27 -0.91 -0.91 8.24
N LEU A 28 -0.27 -0.06 9.04
CA LEU A 28 -0.60 1.37 9.12
C LEU A 28 -0.39 2.06 7.77
N PHE A 29 0.66 1.67 7.03
CA PHE A 29 0.92 2.14 5.68
C PHE A 29 -0.29 1.88 4.76
N PHE A 30 -0.80 0.65 4.74
CA PHE A 30 -1.94 0.30 3.90
C PHE A 30 -3.26 0.88 4.39
N VAL A 31 -3.47 1.04 5.70
CA VAL A 31 -4.65 1.74 6.23
C VAL A 31 -4.71 3.16 5.66
N ASN A 32 -3.62 3.91 5.72
CA ASN A 32 -3.59 5.28 5.19
C ASN A 32 -3.74 5.32 3.66
N LEU A 33 -3.07 4.42 2.94
CA LEU A 33 -3.20 4.29 1.48
C LEU A 33 -4.66 4.05 1.08
N ILE A 34 -5.32 3.04 1.67
CA ILE A 34 -6.71 2.71 1.36
C ILE A 34 -7.63 3.88 1.71
N LYS A 35 -7.45 4.48 2.89
CA LYS A 35 -8.26 5.63 3.35
C LYS A 35 -8.16 6.79 2.35
N ALA A 36 -6.96 7.17 1.93
CA ALA A 36 -6.76 8.22 0.94
C ALA A 36 -7.47 7.89 -0.37
N LEU A 37 -7.25 6.70 -0.91
CA LEU A 37 -7.81 6.30 -2.21
C LEU A 37 -9.34 6.18 -2.17
N ALA A 38 -9.91 5.56 -1.15
CA ALA A 38 -11.35 5.39 -1.02
C ALA A 38 -12.11 6.73 -0.89
N ASN A 39 -11.40 7.80 -0.52
CA ASN A 39 -11.94 9.16 -0.39
C ASN A 39 -11.43 10.13 -1.47
N ASN A 40 -10.84 9.65 -2.56
CA ASN A 40 -10.30 10.47 -3.64
C ASN A 40 -9.29 11.54 -3.19
N ALA A 41 -8.52 11.25 -2.15
CA ALA A 41 -7.52 12.16 -1.61
C ALA A 41 -6.12 11.83 -2.17
N PRO A 42 -5.32 12.85 -2.56
CA PRO A 42 -3.98 12.64 -3.09
C PRO A 42 -3.02 12.15 -1.99
N LEU A 43 -2.03 11.34 -2.39
CA LEU A 43 -1.10 10.73 -1.46
C LEU A 43 0.32 10.74 -2.00
N VAL A 44 1.26 11.17 -1.18
CA VAL A 44 2.70 11.08 -1.42
C VAL A 44 3.28 10.07 -0.45
N LEU A 45 3.89 9.00 -0.99
CA LEU A 45 4.48 7.92 -0.21
C LEU A 45 6.00 8.06 -0.16
N LEU A 46 6.52 8.14 1.05
CA LEU A 46 7.95 8.18 1.31
C LEU A 46 8.42 6.80 1.82
N ASP A 47 9.55 6.34 1.28
CA ASP A 47 10.22 5.16 1.80
C ASP A 47 10.62 5.41 3.27
N ALA A 48 10.46 4.39 4.11
CA ALA A 48 10.82 4.48 5.53
C ALA A 48 12.32 4.78 5.74
N ASP A 49 13.16 4.30 4.81
CA ASP A 49 14.60 4.47 4.86
C ASP A 49 15.10 5.70 4.07
N LEU A 50 14.17 6.46 3.45
CA LEU A 50 14.54 7.63 2.66
C LEU A 50 15.08 8.75 3.55
N ASN A 51 16.20 9.34 3.14
CA ASN A 51 16.73 10.56 3.73
C ASN A 51 15.98 11.77 3.13
N GLU A 52 15.20 12.46 3.96
CA GLU A 52 14.37 13.59 3.55
C GLU A 52 15.19 14.74 2.96
N ALA A 53 16.44 14.91 3.39
CA ALA A 53 17.35 15.95 2.88
C ALA A 53 17.71 15.75 1.39
N GLU A 54 17.49 14.56 0.84
CA GLU A 54 17.77 14.25 -0.57
C GLU A 54 16.62 14.66 -1.50
N ILE A 55 15.46 15.07 -0.94
CA ILE A 55 14.29 15.47 -1.74
C ILE A 55 14.20 16.99 -1.76
N GLU A 56 14.51 17.58 -2.90
CA GLU A 56 14.39 19.01 -3.10
C GLU A 56 12.93 19.48 -2.94
N GLY A 57 12.73 20.54 -2.14
CA GLY A 57 11.41 21.12 -1.89
C GLY A 57 10.48 20.32 -1.00
N LEU A 58 10.95 19.24 -0.35
CA LEU A 58 10.17 18.50 0.62
C LEU A 58 10.00 19.33 1.91
N ASN A 59 8.75 19.56 2.30
CA ASN A 59 8.47 20.17 3.60
C ASN A 59 8.44 19.07 4.69
N VAL A 60 9.53 18.91 5.41
CA VAL A 60 9.69 17.87 6.45
C VAL A 60 8.61 18.00 7.54
N ALA A 61 8.14 19.22 7.85
CA ALA A 61 7.09 19.44 8.84
C ALA A 61 5.71 18.88 8.43
N GLU A 62 5.50 18.60 7.14
CA GLU A 62 4.27 18.00 6.62
C GLU A 62 4.30 16.48 6.65
N ILE A 63 5.47 15.86 6.87
CA ILE A 63 5.56 14.39 6.95
C ILE A 63 4.73 13.91 8.14
N ASN A 64 3.80 13.00 7.86
CA ASN A 64 2.86 12.46 8.85
C ASN A 64 2.01 13.55 9.56
N ALA A 65 1.85 14.71 8.96
CA ALA A 65 0.87 15.70 9.43
C ALA A 65 -0.54 15.27 8.99
N PRO A 66 -1.49 15.12 9.92
CA PRO A 66 -2.84 14.69 9.58
C PRO A 66 -3.60 15.81 8.84
N LYS A 67 -4.41 15.41 7.87
CA LYS A 67 -5.35 16.28 7.16
C LYS A 67 -6.75 15.72 7.27
N ALA A 68 -7.72 16.58 7.57
CA ALA A 68 -9.13 16.19 7.62
C ALA A 68 -9.60 15.65 6.25
N ILE A 69 -10.42 14.63 6.30
CA ILE A 69 -11.05 14.00 5.14
C ILE A 69 -12.53 13.80 5.46
N THR A 70 -13.40 14.14 4.51
CA THR A 70 -14.82 13.83 4.64
C THR A 70 -15.01 12.39 4.21
N SER A 71 -15.02 11.49 5.18
CA SER A 71 -15.21 10.07 4.95
C SER A 71 -16.66 9.67 5.17
N ALA A 72 -17.26 8.99 4.21
CA ALA A 72 -18.45 8.20 4.50
C ALA A 72 -18.03 6.94 5.27
N MET A 73 -18.81 6.57 6.29
CA MET A 73 -18.54 5.33 7.02
C MET A 73 -18.73 4.13 6.07
N PHE A 74 -17.71 3.31 5.92
CA PHE A 74 -17.76 2.10 5.10
C PHE A 74 -18.48 0.98 5.86
N LYS A 75 -19.51 0.41 5.27
CA LYS A 75 -20.31 -0.68 5.88
C LYS A 75 -19.64 -2.06 5.76
N ASP A 76 -18.86 -2.29 4.71
CA ASP A 76 -18.16 -3.54 4.44
C ASP A 76 -16.94 -3.31 3.52
N MET A 77 -16.09 -4.33 3.40
CA MET A 77 -14.89 -4.26 2.58
C MET A 77 -15.17 -4.23 1.06
N GLY A 78 -16.28 -4.76 0.62
CA GLY A 78 -16.68 -4.66 -0.80
C GLY A 78 -16.88 -3.22 -1.22
N VAL A 79 -17.54 -2.42 -0.38
CA VAL A 79 -17.71 -0.97 -0.60
C VAL A 79 -16.36 -0.25 -0.63
N VAL A 80 -15.42 -0.61 0.27
CA VAL A 80 -14.06 -0.03 0.27
C VAL A 80 -13.31 -0.36 -1.01
N VAL A 81 -13.32 -1.63 -1.42
CA VAL A 81 -12.65 -2.09 -2.66
C VAL A 81 -13.23 -1.37 -3.88
N ASP A 82 -14.55 -1.22 -3.96
CA ASP A 82 -15.20 -0.51 -5.05
C ASP A 82 -14.90 0.99 -5.05
N ALA A 83 -14.81 1.62 -3.88
CA ALA A 83 -14.38 3.01 -3.76
C ALA A 83 -12.95 3.20 -4.27
N VAL A 84 -12.02 2.33 -3.85
CA VAL A 84 -10.62 2.35 -4.34
C VAL A 84 -10.55 2.12 -5.85
N LYS A 85 -11.30 1.16 -6.41
CA LYS A 85 -11.34 0.93 -7.86
C LYS A 85 -11.77 2.16 -8.67
N ARG A 86 -12.71 2.93 -8.14
CA ARG A 86 -13.23 4.16 -8.77
C ARG A 86 -12.41 5.40 -8.45
N SER A 87 -11.40 5.28 -7.60
CA SER A 87 -10.60 6.42 -7.17
C SER A 87 -9.89 7.11 -8.34
N THR A 88 -9.96 8.42 -8.34
CA THR A 88 -9.23 9.31 -9.25
C THR A 88 -7.99 9.92 -8.57
N SER A 89 -7.67 9.46 -7.37
CA SER A 89 -6.51 9.94 -6.61
C SER A 89 -5.20 9.72 -7.35
N GLU A 90 -4.31 10.68 -7.18
CA GLU A 90 -2.91 10.57 -7.56
C GLU A 90 -2.09 10.01 -6.41
N ILE A 91 -1.29 8.99 -6.69
CA ILE A 91 -0.32 8.41 -5.78
C ILE A 91 1.06 8.78 -6.29
N THR A 92 1.79 9.56 -5.52
CA THR A 92 3.18 9.90 -5.81
C THR A 92 4.13 9.00 -5.05
N ILE A 93 5.09 8.43 -5.76
CA ILE A 93 6.23 7.69 -5.20
C ILE A 93 7.54 8.32 -5.68
N PHE A 94 8.64 7.97 -4.99
CA PHE A 94 9.98 8.37 -5.39
C PHE A 94 10.75 7.18 -5.94
N THR A 95 11.47 7.38 -7.02
CA THR A 95 12.33 6.36 -7.65
C THR A 95 13.77 6.84 -7.60
N SER A 96 14.72 5.90 -7.47
CA SER A 96 16.15 6.21 -7.59
C SER A 96 16.43 6.78 -8.97
N GLY A 97 16.75 8.07 -9.03
CA GLY A 97 17.16 8.70 -10.28
C GLY A 97 18.56 8.23 -10.71
N THR A 98 18.82 8.11 -12.00
CA THR A 98 20.16 7.82 -12.55
C THR A 98 21.19 8.92 -12.21
N THR A 99 20.72 10.07 -11.75
CA THR A 99 21.53 11.23 -11.34
C THR A 99 21.77 11.31 -9.83
N GLY A 100 21.35 10.29 -9.05
CA GLY A 100 21.52 10.22 -7.60
C GLY A 100 20.39 10.87 -6.78
N GLN A 101 19.61 11.80 -7.35
CA GLN A 101 18.47 12.40 -6.64
C GLN A 101 17.18 11.62 -6.91
N PRO A 102 16.33 11.40 -5.86
CA PRO A 102 15.05 10.74 -6.02
C PRO A 102 14.12 11.51 -6.97
N LYS A 103 13.55 10.81 -7.95
CA LYS A 103 12.58 11.39 -8.90
C LYS A 103 11.17 11.15 -8.43
N LYS A 104 10.39 12.21 -8.38
CA LYS A 104 8.95 12.19 -8.08
C LYS A 104 8.18 11.64 -9.29
N VAL A 105 7.41 10.56 -9.09
CA VAL A 105 6.60 9.93 -10.15
C VAL A 105 5.17 9.77 -9.63
N ALA A 106 4.22 10.35 -10.38
CA ALA A 106 2.80 10.26 -10.08
C ALA A 106 2.14 9.10 -10.82
N HIS A 107 1.29 8.35 -10.14
CA HIS A 107 0.52 7.24 -10.67
C HIS A 107 -0.96 7.39 -10.34
N SER A 108 -1.82 7.02 -11.26
CA SER A 108 -3.23 6.79 -10.96
C SER A 108 -3.46 5.37 -10.45
N VAL A 109 -4.58 5.15 -9.75
CA VAL A 109 -5.01 3.80 -9.35
C VAL A 109 -5.10 2.89 -10.59
N GLN A 110 -5.63 3.38 -11.71
CA GLN A 110 -5.74 2.64 -12.98
C GLN A 110 -4.38 2.17 -13.49
N THR A 111 -3.35 3.01 -13.40
CA THR A 111 -1.98 2.64 -13.81
C THR A 111 -1.41 1.54 -12.91
N LEU A 112 -1.60 1.65 -11.60
CA LEU A 112 -1.08 0.68 -10.63
C LEU A 112 -1.84 -0.65 -10.68
N THR A 113 -3.11 -0.64 -11.06
CA THR A 113 -3.97 -1.82 -11.08
C THR A 113 -4.13 -2.47 -12.45
N ARG A 114 -3.48 -1.93 -13.50
CA ARG A 114 -3.62 -2.43 -14.89
C ARG A 114 -3.31 -3.92 -15.06
N ALA A 115 -2.47 -4.50 -14.19
CA ALA A 115 -2.10 -5.91 -14.20
C ALA A 115 -2.94 -6.76 -13.23
N VAL A 116 -3.80 -6.13 -12.42
CA VAL A 116 -4.64 -6.85 -11.45
C VAL A 116 -5.65 -7.71 -12.19
N ARG A 117 -5.71 -8.97 -11.77
CA ARG A 117 -6.68 -9.95 -12.29
C ARG A 117 -7.73 -10.21 -11.22
N LEU A 118 -8.99 -10.09 -11.59
CA LEU A 118 -10.14 -10.28 -10.73
C LEU A 118 -10.93 -11.54 -11.14
N GLY A 119 -11.69 -12.09 -10.21
CA GLY A 119 -12.58 -13.22 -10.41
C GLY A 119 -12.33 -14.35 -9.43
N ASP A 120 -13.25 -15.31 -9.37
CA ASP A 120 -13.29 -16.36 -8.34
C ASP A 120 -12.00 -17.19 -8.23
N LYS A 121 -11.31 -17.42 -9.36
CA LYS A 121 -10.03 -18.16 -9.38
C LYS A 121 -8.86 -17.39 -8.72
N TYR A 122 -9.03 -16.11 -8.41
CA TYR A 122 -8.02 -15.28 -7.76
C TYR A 122 -8.36 -14.97 -6.31
N THR A 123 -9.45 -15.51 -5.78
CA THR A 123 -9.81 -15.42 -4.37
C THR A 123 -9.12 -16.49 -3.54
N SER A 124 -9.16 -16.36 -2.21
CA SER A 124 -8.60 -17.34 -1.26
C SER A 124 -7.11 -17.61 -1.42
N GLN A 125 -6.37 -16.64 -1.97
CA GLN A 125 -4.92 -16.70 -2.13
C GLN A 125 -4.24 -16.10 -0.90
N VAL A 126 -3.05 -16.64 -0.57
CA VAL A 126 -2.17 -16.10 0.46
C VAL A 126 -0.88 -15.64 -0.24
N TRP A 127 -0.65 -14.34 -0.25
CA TRP A 127 0.47 -13.71 -0.95
C TRP A 127 1.61 -13.39 0.00
N ALA A 128 2.83 -13.84 -0.32
CA ALA A 128 4.03 -13.29 0.31
C ALA A 128 4.30 -11.88 -0.24
N TYR A 129 4.32 -10.90 0.66
CA TYR A 129 4.61 -9.51 0.34
C TYR A 129 6.10 -9.22 0.56
N ALA A 130 6.88 -9.25 -0.54
CA ALA A 130 8.34 -9.22 -0.52
C ALA A 130 8.95 -7.90 -1.00
N TYR A 131 8.14 -6.96 -1.49
CA TYR A 131 8.61 -5.70 -2.05
C TYR A 131 8.48 -4.53 -1.05
N ASN A 132 9.31 -3.51 -1.26
CA ASN A 132 9.12 -2.23 -0.60
C ASN A 132 7.73 -1.64 -0.96
N PRO A 133 6.92 -1.23 0.02
CA PRO A 133 5.55 -0.77 -0.20
C PRO A 133 5.46 0.56 -0.99
N THR A 134 6.52 1.34 -1.04
CA THR A 134 6.58 2.59 -1.80
C THR A 134 7.06 2.40 -3.25
N HIS A 135 7.39 1.17 -3.66
CA HIS A 135 7.77 0.86 -5.03
C HIS A 135 6.57 0.36 -5.84
N MET A 136 6.63 0.59 -7.15
CA MET A 136 5.58 0.16 -8.08
C MET A 136 5.22 -1.33 -7.93
N ALA A 137 6.24 -2.19 -7.84
CA ALA A 137 6.03 -3.64 -7.68
C ALA A 137 5.29 -3.99 -6.38
N GLY A 138 5.66 -3.33 -5.26
CA GLY A 138 4.98 -3.50 -3.98
C GLY A 138 3.50 -3.07 -4.05
N LEU A 139 3.23 -1.89 -4.62
CA LEU A 139 1.86 -1.42 -4.81
C LEU A 139 1.04 -2.36 -5.70
N GLN A 140 1.62 -2.90 -6.78
CA GLN A 140 0.93 -3.85 -7.67
C GLN A 140 0.57 -5.16 -6.96
N VAL A 141 1.47 -5.72 -6.16
CA VAL A 141 1.19 -6.93 -5.35
C VAL A 141 0.12 -6.63 -4.31
N PHE A 142 0.21 -5.47 -3.64
CA PHE A 142 -0.82 -5.04 -2.71
C PHE A 142 -2.20 -4.98 -3.39
N PHE A 143 -2.33 -4.30 -4.52
CA PHE A 143 -3.62 -4.19 -5.22
C PHE A 143 -4.15 -5.53 -5.72
N GLN A 144 -3.28 -6.44 -6.19
CA GLN A 144 -3.70 -7.78 -6.59
C GLN A 144 -4.32 -8.54 -5.42
N ALA A 145 -3.72 -8.47 -4.26
CA ALA A 145 -4.25 -9.12 -3.05
C ALA A 145 -5.48 -8.40 -2.50
N PHE A 146 -5.42 -7.09 -2.33
CA PHE A 146 -6.47 -6.28 -1.73
C PHE A 146 -7.79 -6.33 -2.53
N MET A 147 -7.73 -6.17 -3.85
CA MET A 147 -8.93 -6.15 -4.70
C MET A 147 -9.62 -7.51 -4.82
N ASN A 148 -8.93 -8.60 -4.52
CA ASN A 148 -9.50 -9.95 -4.41
C ASN A 148 -9.76 -10.36 -2.95
N GLN A 149 -9.55 -9.46 -1.99
CA GLN A 149 -9.68 -9.71 -0.56
C GLN A 149 -8.86 -10.92 -0.07
N ASN A 150 -7.65 -11.05 -0.61
CA ASN A 150 -6.68 -12.09 -0.27
C ASN A 150 -5.84 -11.70 0.96
N PHE A 151 -5.18 -12.68 1.55
CA PHE A 151 -4.24 -12.43 2.65
C PHE A 151 -2.88 -11.98 2.14
N LEU A 152 -2.22 -11.10 2.92
CA LEU A 152 -0.84 -10.67 2.72
C LEU A 152 0.00 -11.08 3.93
N VAL A 153 1.06 -11.84 3.68
CA VAL A 153 2.07 -12.22 4.67
C VAL A 153 3.29 -11.34 4.42
N ASN A 154 3.62 -10.49 5.38
CA ASN A 154 4.77 -9.59 5.26
C ASN A 154 6.10 -10.37 5.38
N VAL A 155 6.81 -10.50 4.28
CA VAL A 155 8.16 -11.07 4.22
C VAL A 155 9.23 -10.04 3.79
N PHE A 156 8.83 -8.78 3.62
CA PHE A 156 9.74 -7.70 3.27
C PHE A 156 10.75 -7.44 4.41
N ASN A 157 12.01 -7.27 4.05
CA ASN A 157 13.14 -7.08 4.98
C ASN A 157 13.33 -8.20 6.02
N LYS A 158 12.87 -9.42 5.72
CA LYS A 158 13.10 -10.59 6.57
C LYS A 158 14.26 -11.44 6.06
N SER A 159 14.93 -12.11 6.99
CA SER A 159 15.96 -13.09 6.65
C SER A 159 15.37 -14.26 5.86
N ARG A 160 16.22 -14.94 5.09
CA ARG A 160 15.81 -16.12 4.30
C ARG A 160 15.14 -17.19 5.16
N ALA A 161 15.64 -17.43 6.37
CA ALA A 161 15.08 -18.40 7.30
C ALA A 161 13.67 -18.02 7.74
N GLU A 162 13.47 -16.77 8.16
CA GLU A 162 12.15 -16.25 8.52
C GLU A 162 11.15 -16.31 7.36
N VAL A 163 11.61 -16.04 6.13
CA VAL A 163 10.75 -16.12 4.93
C VAL A 163 10.25 -17.55 4.73
N TYR A 164 11.12 -18.56 4.83
CA TYR A 164 10.70 -19.97 4.69
C TYR A 164 9.74 -20.40 5.79
N GLU A 165 10.03 -20.01 7.04
CA GLU A 165 9.13 -20.29 8.16
C GLU A 165 7.73 -19.67 7.96
N LEU A 166 7.67 -18.43 7.50
CA LEU A 166 6.40 -17.76 7.22
C LEU A 166 5.65 -18.39 6.03
N ILE A 167 6.36 -18.83 4.98
CA ILE A 167 5.74 -19.51 3.85
C ILE A 167 5.05 -20.79 4.30
N GLU A 168 5.69 -21.59 5.15
CA GLU A 168 5.11 -22.83 5.68
C GLU A 168 3.98 -22.55 6.67
N ASN A 169 4.21 -21.74 7.70
CA ASN A 169 3.27 -21.51 8.79
C ASN A 169 1.99 -20.81 8.33
N GLU A 170 2.08 -19.90 7.37
CA GLU A 170 0.94 -19.11 6.87
C GLU A 170 0.34 -19.70 5.58
N SER A 171 0.82 -20.88 5.15
CA SER A 171 0.34 -21.56 3.93
C SER A 171 0.34 -20.65 2.70
N VAL A 172 1.43 -19.92 2.48
CA VAL A 172 1.58 -19.02 1.34
C VAL A 172 1.42 -19.77 0.02
N THR A 173 0.53 -19.28 -0.83
CA THR A 173 0.23 -19.87 -2.14
C THR A 173 0.86 -19.12 -3.31
N HIS A 174 1.15 -17.84 -3.13
CA HIS A 174 1.62 -16.95 -4.19
C HIS A 174 2.77 -16.06 -3.71
N VAL A 175 3.75 -15.89 -4.58
CA VAL A 175 4.84 -14.94 -4.39
C VAL A 175 5.12 -14.24 -5.72
N SER A 176 5.37 -12.94 -5.65
CA SER A 176 5.93 -12.19 -6.77
C SER A 176 7.37 -11.82 -6.43
N ALA A 177 8.31 -12.17 -7.29
CA ALA A 177 9.72 -11.86 -7.11
C ALA A 177 10.36 -11.61 -8.47
N THR A 178 11.39 -10.76 -8.50
CA THR A 178 12.25 -10.61 -9.66
C THR A 178 13.34 -11.69 -9.63
N PRO A 179 13.63 -12.38 -10.74
CA PRO A 179 14.80 -13.26 -10.82
C PRO A 179 16.06 -12.43 -10.56
N THR A 180 16.95 -12.94 -9.73
CA THR A 180 18.32 -12.41 -9.52
C THR A 180 19.33 -13.26 -10.28
#